data_f6699e5447e2664b0a4f8388a11b891a
#
_entry.id   f6699e5447e2664b0a4f8388a11b891a
#
_cell.length_a   1.000
_cell.length_b   1.000
_cell.length_c   1.000
_cell.angle_alpha   90.00
_cell.angle_beta   90.00
_cell.angle_gamma   90.00
#
_symmetry.space_group_name_H-M   'P 1'
#
loop_
_entity.id
_entity.type
_entity.pdbx_description
1 polymer ?
#
loop_
_entity_poly.entity_id
_entity_poly.type
_entity_poly.pdbx_seq_one_letter_code
_entity_poly.pdbx_strand_id
1 'polypeptide(L)'
;TGLGVDKHTLVHTCNDVLLGDCLSTHACLTLPCGIDLLPANSDLTVAEVSLMQHNARETLLSNALMPLQALYDFILIDCPPALNALTINALAAADSVLIPLQCEYFALEGLAALLSTIEQIQTSVNDKLAIEGVLRTMFDARSRLCMDVSKQLLEHFKELVYRTVIPRNVRLAEAPSHGLPAKDYDKNSPGAAAYMVLAAEVLQRQALSTY
;
A
#
# COMPACT_ATOMS: atom_id res chain seq x y z
N THR A 1 -4.32 -4.59 14.20
CA THR A 1 -4.94 -3.62 15.12
C THR A 1 -5.89 -2.66 14.41
N GLY A 2 -5.48 -1.99 13.35
CA GLY A 2 -6.32 -0.99 12.65
C GLY A 2 -7.63 -1.52 12.05
N LEU A 3 -7.73 -2.83 11.86
CA LEU A 3 -8.93 -3.54 11.35
C LEU A 3 -9.55 -4.48 12.39
N GLY A 4 -9.33 -4.25 13.68
CA GLY A 4 -9.93 -5.01 14.77
C GLY A 4 -9.27 -6.35 15.10
N VAL A 5 -8.20 -6.73 14.40
CA VAL A 5 -7.49 -7.99 14.67
C VAL A 5 -6.46 -7.80 15.78
N ASP A 6 -6.49 -8.69 16.78
CA ASP A 6 -5.47 -8.74 17.83
C ASP A 6 -4.23 -9.50 17.31
N LYS A 7 -3.14 -8.76 17.10
CA LYS A 7 -1.88 -9.30 16.63
C LYS A 7 -1.21 -10.33 17.56
N HIS A 8 -1.63 -10.42 18.81
CA HIS A 8 -1.07 -11.33 19.81
C HIS A 8 -1.75 -12.71 19.84
N THR A 9 -2.90 -12.84 19.18
CA THR A 9 -3.67 -14.10 19.11
C THR A 9 -3.56 -14.80 17.75
N LEU A 10 -2.74 -14.28 16.86
CA LEU A 10 -2.56 -14.83 15.53
C LEU A 10 -1.83 -16.17 15.58
N VAL A 11 -2.36 -17.18 14.89
CA VAL A 11 -1.74 -18.49 14.75
C VAL A 11 -0.72 -18.47 13.60
N HIS A 12 -1.09 -17.84 12.48
CA HIS A 12 -0.25 -17.70 11.30
C HIS A 12 -0.22 -16.23 10.85
N THR A 13 0.92 -15.81 10.35
CA THR A 13 1.18 -14.44 9.93
C THR A 13 1.91 -14.41 8.59
N CYS A 14 2.08 -13.23 8.04
CA CYS A 14 2.90 -13.02 6.84
C CYS A 14 4.34 -13.53 7.03
N ASN A 15 4.88 -13.52 8.27
CA ASN A 15 6.18 -14.10 8.59
C ASN A 15 6.24 -15.60 8.25
N ASP A 16 5.26 -16.38 8.74
CA ASP A 16 5.20 -17.84 8.52
C ASP A 16 5.04 -18.15 7.02
N VAL A 17 4.29 -17.32 6.32
CA VAL A 17 4.10 -17.46 4.86
C VAL A 17 5.39 -17.17 4.10
N LEU A 18 6.14 -16.12 4.46
CA LEU A 18 7.41 -15.78 3.82
C LEU A 18 8.51 -16.82 4.09
N LEU A 19 8.50 -17.44 5.26
CA LEU A 19 9.44 -18.50 5.63
C LEU A 19 9.03 -19.86 5.06
N GLY A 20 7.84 -20.00 4.49
CA GLY A 20 7.34 -21.24 3.92
C GLY A 20 6.72 -22.21 4.94
N ASP A 21 6.50 -21.76 6.17
CA ASP A 21 5.93 -22.56 7.26
C ASP A 21 4.41 -22.70 7.15
N CYS A 22 3.76 -21.79 6.41
CA CYS A 22 2.32 -21.78 6.19
C CYS A 22 1.96 -21.31 4.77
N LEU A 23 0.90 -21.89 4.19
CA LEU A 23 0.35 -21.39 2.93
C LEU A 23 -0.39 -20.07 3.15
N SER A 24 -0.28 -19.12 2.21
CA SER A 24 -0.96 -17.84 2.27
C SER A 24 -2.48 -17.99 2.42
N THR A 25 -3.09 -18.97 1.77
CA THR A 25 -4.53 -19.30 1.88
C THR A 25 -4.96 -19.72 3.29
N HIS A 26 -4.06 -20.28 4.08
CA HIS A 26 -4.36 -20.69 5.46
C HIS A 26 -4.10 -19.58 6.47
N ALA A 27 -3.24 -18.62 6.12
CA ALA A 27 -2.91 -17.47 6.98
C ALA A 27 -3.89 -16.30 6.82
N CYS A 28 -4.67 -16.26 5.74
CA CYS A 28 -5.67 -15.22 5.51
C CYS A 28 -6.85 -15.33 6.48
N LEU A 29 -7.29 -14.17 6.97
CA LEU A 29 -8.44 -14.01 7.87
C LEU A 29 -9.53 -13.21 7.17
N THR A 30 -10.74 -13.75 7.08
CA THR A 30 -11.90 -13.00 6.59
C THR A 30 -12.41 -12.06 7.67
N LEU A 31 -12.43 -10.76 7.38
CA LEU A 31 -12.85 -9.73 8.32
C LEU A 31 -14.33 -9.36 8.15
N PRO A 32 -15.00 -8.89 9.22
CA PRO A 32 -16.42 -8.49 9.15
C PRO A 32 -16.71 -7.37 8.14
N CYS A 33 -15.70 -6.56 7.80
CA CYS A 33 -15.82 -5.49 6.79
C CYS A 33 -15.81 -5.98 5.34
N GLY A 34 -15.68 -7.31 5.11
CA GLY A 34 -15.76 -7.94 3.79
C GLY A 34 -14.43 -7.99 3.03
N ILE A 35 -13.30 -7.79 3.73
CA ILE A 35 -11.97 -8.00 3.15
C ILE A 35 -11.29 -9.19 3.82
N ASP A 36 -10.39 -9.85 3.10
CA ASP A 36 -9.48 -10.83 3.67
C ASP A 36 -8.15 -10.16 4.00
N LEU A 37 -7.58 -10.50 5.14
CA LEU A 37 -6.33 -9.95 5.66
C LEU A 37 -5.29 -11.06 5.82
N LEU A 38 -4.15 -10.93 5.16
CA LEU A 38 -2.94 -11.64 5.54
C LEU A 38 -2.24 -10.80 6.63
N PRO A 39 -2.37 -11.19 7.90
CA PRO A 39 -1.92 -10.35 9.00
C PRO A 39 -0.40 -10.37 9.15
N ALA A 40 0.15 -9.28 9.69
CA ALA A 40 1.54 -9.16 10.06
C ALA A 40 1.67 -8.66 11.50
N ASN A 41 2.78 -9.02 12.14
CA ASN A 41 3.15 -8.57 13.48
C ASN A 41 4.66 -8.23 13.54
N SER A 42 5.20 -8.05 14.75
CA SER A 42 6.63 -7.74 14.97
C SER A 42 7.60 -8.81 14.46
N ASP A 43 7.13 -10.04 14.23
CA ASP A 43 7.97 -11.16 13.81
C ASP A 43 8.47 -11.01 12.37
N LEU A 44 7.84 -10.11 11.58
CA LEU A 44 8.36 -9.71 10.27
C LEU A 44 9.80 -9.16 10.32
N THR A 45 10.25 -8.62 11.46
CA THR A 45 11.66 -8.23 11.64
C THR A 45 12.58 -9.45 11.59
N VAL A 46 12.13 -10.60 12.11
CA VAL A 46 12.86 -11.87 12.04
C VAL A 46 12.89 -12.38 10.60
N ALA A 47 11.75 -12.32 9.90
CA ALA A 47 11.69 -12.66 8.48
C ALA A 47 12.67 -11.82 7.66
N GLU A 48 12.77 -10.51 7.90
CA GLU A 48 13.69 -9.63 7.20
C GLU A 48 15.15 -10.10 7.30
N VAL A 49 15.60 -10.49 8.50
CA VAL A 49 16.95 -11.03 8.72
C VAL A 49 17.13 -12.36 7.99
N SER A 50 16.13 -13.24 8.03
CA SER A 50 16.16 -14.54 7.38
C SER A 50 16.15 -14.41 5.85
N LEU A 51 15.39 -13.47 5.30
CA LEU A 51 15.36 -13.16 3.87
C LEU A 51 16.74 -12.79 3.32
N MET A 52 17.56 -12.07 4.10
CA MET A 52 18.92 -11.70 3.66
C MET A 52 19.84 -12.89 3.39
N GLN A 53 19.54 -14.06 3.97
CA GLN A 53 20.31 -15.28 3.82
C GLN A 53 19.77 -16.23 2.73
N HIS A 54 18.62 -15.90 2.12
CA HIS A 54 17.94 -16.75 1.15
C HIS A 54 18.39 -16.46 -0.28
N ASN A 55 18.67 -17.51 -1.09
CA ASN A 55 19.09 -17.41 -2.49
C ASN A 55 17.91 -16.93 -3.29
N ALA A 56 16.98 -16.53 -3.38
CA ALA A 56 15.83 -16.02 -4.14
C ALA A 56 14.99 -15.09 -3.28
N ARG A 57 15.65 -14.37 -2.41
CA ARG A 57 15.05 -13.54 -1.38
C ARG A 57 14.07 -12.47 -1.90
N GLU A 58 14.21 -12.04 -3.16
CA GLU A 58 13.41 -10.98 -3.74
C GLU A 58 12.05 -11.47 -4.27
N THR A 59 11.87 -12.77 -4.49
CA THR A 59 10.65 -13.36 -5.10
C THR A 59 9.81 -14.20 -4.13
N LEU A 60 10.15 -14.22 -2.85
CA LEU A 60 9.46 -15.08 -1.87
C LEU A 60 8.00 -14.67 -1.70
N LEU A 61 7.73 -13.37 -1.59
CA LEU A 61 6.35 -12.89 -1.48
C LEU A 61 5.56 -13.14 -2.77
N SER A 62 6.16 -12.94 -3.95
CA SER A 62 5.51 -13.23 -5.22
C SER A 62 5.05 -14.69 -5.31
N ASN A 63 5.96 -15.62 -4.96
CA ASN A 63 5.63 -17.05 -4.92
C ASN A 63 4.55 -17.38 -3.88
N ALA A 64 4.60 -16.75 -2.72
CA ALA A 64 3.63 -16.95 -1.64
C ALA A 64 2.24 -16.43 -1.99
N LEU A 65 2.13 -15.39 -2.83
CA LEU A 65 0.87 -14.81 -3.26
C LEU A 65 0.24 -15.51 -4.47
N MET A 66 0.99 -16.33 -5.21
CA MET A 66 0.46 -17.04 -6.39
C MET A 66 -0.88 -17.77 -6.15
N PRO A 67 -1.10 -18.50 -5.04
CA PRO A 67 -2.37 -19.17 -4.78
C PRO A 67 -3.53 -18.22 -4.58
N LEU A 68 -3.27 -16.96 -4.22
CA LEU A 68 -4.28 -15.93 -3.96
C LEU A 68 -4.70 -15.16 -5.22
N GLN A 69 -3.86 -15.09 -6.25
CA GLN A 69 -4.11 -14.29 -7.45
C GLN A 69 -5.41 -14.67 -8.19
N ALA A 70 -5.79 -15.94 -8.16
CA ALA A 70 -7.05 -16.40 -8.79
C ALA A 70 -8.29 -16.17 -7.91
N LEU A 71 -8.12 -15.76 -6.66
CA LEU A 71 -9.20 -15.61 -5.67
C LEU A 71 -9.63 -14.16 -5.47
N TYR A 72 -8.78 -13.19 -5.83
CA TYR A 72 -8.99 -11.77 -5.55
C TYR A 72 -8.82 -10.93 -6.81
N ASP A 73 -9.68 -9.93 -6.97
CA ASP A 73 -9.56 -8.90 -8.01
C ASP A 73 -8.42 -7.91 -7.69
N PHE A 74 -8.17 -7.67 -6.39
CA PHE A 74 -7.12 -6.78 -5.90
C PHE A 74 -6.42 -7.37 -4.68
N ILE A 75 -5.08 -7.31 -4.67
CA ILE A 75 -4.23 -7.60 -3.52
C ILE A 75 -3.45 -6.33 -3.19
N LEU A 76 -3.74 -5.73 -2.03
CA LEU A 76 -3.07 -4.53 -1.56
C LEU A 76 -1.97 -4.91 -0.56
N ILE A 77 -0.73 -4.49 -0.84
CA ILE A 77 0.42 -4.74 0.02
C ILE A 77 0.79 -3.44 0.71
N ASP A 78 0.52 -3.34 2.02
CA ASP A 78 0.91 -2.20 2.85
C ASP A 78 2.39 -2.32 3.22
N CYS A 79 3.19 -1.34 2.82
CA CYS A 79 4.64 -1.35 2.97
C CYS A 79 5.12 -0.31 3.98
N PRO A 80 6.17 -0.60 4.77
CA PRO A 80 6.82 0.42 5.59
C PRO A 80 7.50 1.47 4.69
N PRO A 81 7.74 2.69 5.21
CA PRO A 81 8.39 3.76 4.43
C PRO A 81 9.88 3.49 4.15
N ALA A 82 10.47 2.49 4.79
CA ALA A 82 11.87 2.12 4.60
C ALA A 82 12.04 1.20 3.40
N LEU A 83 13.08 1.44 2.62
CA LEU A 83 13.49 0.56 1.53
C LEU A 83 14.34 -0.59 2.08
N ASN A 84 13.69 -1.61 2.56
CA ASN A 84 14.31 -2.82 3.13
C ASN A 84 13.95 -4.07 2.31
N ALA A 85 14.41 -5.25 2.75
CA ALA A 85 14.14 -6.51 2.06
C ALA A 85 12.65 -6.83 1.91
N LEU A 86 11.81 -6.43 2.85
CA LEU A 86 10.35 -6.60 2.79
C LEU A 86 9.72 -5.72 1.71
N THR A 87 10.13 -4.45 1.62
CA THR A 87 9.65 -3.54 0.58
C THR A 87 10.11 -3.98 -0.81
N ILE A 88 11.34 -4.51 -0.95
CA ILE A 88 11.81 -5.08 -2.21
C ILE A 88 10.95 -6.30 -2.61
N ASN A 89 10.61 -7.18 -1.67
CA ASN A 89 9.70 -8.30 -1.93
C ASN A 89 8.31 -7.85 -2.37
N ALA A 90 7.79 -6.80 -1.74
CA ALA A 90 6.49 -6.22 -2.12
C ALA A 90 6.52 -5.66 -3.54
N LEU A 91 7.55 -4.89 -3.90
CA LEU A 91 7.73 -4.33 -5.25
C LEU A 91 7.99 -5.42 -6.31
N ALA A 92 8.69 -6.51 -5.92
CA ALA A 92 8.92 -7.65 -6.80
C ALA A 92 7.63 -8.45 -7.08
N ALA A 93 6.69 -8.45 -6.13
CA ALA A 93 5.42 -9.17 -6.22
C ALA A 93 4.29 -8.36 -6.85
N ALA A 94 4.40 -7.03 -6.86
CA ALA A 94 3.33 -6.13 -7.28
C ALA A 94 3.30 -5.91 -8.79
N ASP A 95 2.10 -5.70 -9.34
CA ASP A 95 1.88 -5.24 -10.72
C ASP A 95 2.08 -3.72 -10.82
N SER A 96 1.69 -2.98 -9.78
CA SER A 96 1.80 -1.52 -9.76
C SER A 96 2.02 -0.96 -8.35
N VAL A 97 2.51 0.29 -8.28
CA VAL A 97 2.78 1.03 -7.05
C VAL A 97 1.92 2.28 -6.98
N LEU A 98 1.05 2.36 -5.98
CA LEU A 98 0.36 3.59 -5.61
C LEU A 98 1.19 4.30 -4.52
N ILE A 99 1.54 5.55 -4.74
CA ILE A 99 2.44 6.33 -3.88
C ILE A 99 1.64 7.37 -3.09
N PRO A 100 1.29 7.13 -1.81
CA PRO A 100 0.71 8.17 -0.98
C PRO A 100 1.76 9.21 -0.59
N LEU A 101 1.45 10.48 -0.80
CA LEU A 101 2.37 11.59 -0.58
C LEU A 101 1.67 12.72 0.21
N GLN A 102 2.30 13.16 1.29
CA GLN A 102 1.90 14.40 1.97
C GLN A 102 2.54 15.60 1.26
N CYS A 103 1.75 16.65 0.96
CA CYS A 103 2.23 17.84 0.27
C CYS A 103 3.02 18.75 1.26
N GLU A 104 4.23 18.33 1.60
CA GLU A 104 5.15 19.02 2.51
C GLU A 104 6.48 19.35 1.81
N TYR A 105 7.38 20.09 2.48
CA TYR A 105 8.59 20.65 1.87
C TYR A 105 9.49 19.60 1.17
N PHE A 106 9.72 18.47 1.80
CA PHE A 106 10.59 17.41 1.25
C PHE A 106 9.85 16.40 0.36
N ALA A 107 8.59 16.64 0.04
CA ALA A 107 7.76 15.69 -0.69
C ALA A 107 8.31 15.34 -2.08
N LEU A 108 8.76 16.35 -2.83
CA LEU A 108 9.29 16.16 -4.19
C LEU A 108 10.65 15.46 -4.18
N GLU A 109 11.51 15.77 -3.22
CA GLU A 109 12.82 15.10 -3.06
C GLU A 109 12.62 13.62 -2.69
N GLY A 110 11.74 13.34 -1.72
CA GLY A 110 11.40 11.98 -1.34
C GLY A 110 10.77 11.18 -2.48
N LEU A 111 9.89 11.82 -3.27
CA LEU A 111 9.29 11.19 -4.45
C LEU A 111 10.36 10.87 -5.50
N ALA A 112 11.27 11.78 -5.80
CA ALA A 112 12.35 11.55 -6.78
C ALA A 112 13.25 10.37 -6.37
N ALA A 113 13.61 10.27 -5.08
CA ALA A 113 14.39 9.15 -4.54
C ALA A 113 13.63 7.81 -4.67
N LEU A 114 12.32 7.80 -4.36
CA LEU A 114 11.48 6.61 -4.49
C LEU A 114 11.35 6.18 -5.97
N LEU A 115 11.14 7.11 -6.90
CA LEU A 115 11.04 6.81 -8.33
C LEU A 115 12.34 6.19 -8.86
N SER A 116 13.50 6.72 -8.46
CA SER A 116 14.80 6.12 -8.81
C SER A 116 14.94 4.68 -8.31
N THR A 117 14.41 4.41 -7.12
CA THR A 117 14.39 3.04 -6.56
C THR A 117 13.45 2.11 -7.34
N ILE A 118 12.25 2.58 -7.67
CA ILE A 118 11.31 1.80 -8.49
C ILE A 118 11.95 1.47 -9.84
N GLU A 119 12.65 2.40 -10.47
CA GLU A 119 13.38 2.18 -11.72
C GLU A 119 14.46 1.09 -11.57
N GLN A 120 15.21 1.07 -10.47
CA GLN A 120 16.15 -0.01 -10.17
C GLN A 120 15.46 -1.36 -10.03
N ILE A 121 14.32 -1.44 -9.36
CA ILE A 121 13.53 -2.67 -9.25
C ILE A 121 13.01 -3.13 -10.61
N GLN A 122 12.50 -2.21 -11.43
CA GLN A 122 12.05 -2.50 -12.79
C GLN A 122 13.17 -3.11 -13.66
N THR A 123 14.39 -2.62 -13.50
CA THR A 123 15.53 -3.10 -14.30
C THR A 123 16.15 -4.39 -13.80
N SER A 124 16.00 -4.74 -12.51
CA SER A 124 16.72 -5.85 -11.89
C SER A 124 15.83 -7.02 -11.45
N VAL A 125 14.58 -6.77 -11.05
CA VAL A 125 13.75 -7.79 -10.37
C VAL A 125 12.37 -7.94 -11.01
N ASN A 126 11.69 -6.83 -11.36
CA ASN A 126 10.32 -6.84 -11.86
C ASN A 126 10.14 -5.82 -12.99
N ASP A 127 10.37 -6.24 -14.21
CA ASP A 127 10.28 -5.41 -15.43
C ASP A 127 8.85 -4.96 -15.77
N LYS A 128 7.84 -5.59 -15.16
CA LYS A 128 6.42 -5.26 -15.36
C LYS A 128 5.88 -4.27 -14.35
N LEU A 129 6.63 -3.98 -13.28
CA LEU A 129 6.18 -3.07 -12.23
C LEU A 129 5.84 -1.69 -12.82
N ALA A 130 4.61 -1.26 -12.69
CA ALA A 130 4.15 0.03 -13.16
C ALA A 130 3.99 1.03 -11.99
N ILE A 131 4.02 2.33 -12.27
CA ILE A 131 3.59 3.35 -11.31
C ILE A 131 2.10 3.60 -11.54
N GLU A 132 1.26 3.16 -10.61
CA GLU A 132 -0.19 3.37 -10.64
C GLU A 132 -0.54 4.86 -10.51
N GLY A 133 0.16 5.53 -9.64
CA GLY A 133 0.02 6.97 -9.48
C GLY A 133 0.45 7.51 -8.12
N VAL A 134 0.46 8.84 -8.03
CA VAL A 134 0.77 9.60 -6.80
C VAL A 134 -0.53 10.13 -6.20
N LEU A 135 -0.82 9.74 -4.96
CA LEU A 135 -2.00 10.15 -4.22
C LEU A 135 -1.63 11.21 -3.17
N ARG A 136 -2.20 12.41 -3.30
CA ARG A 136 -2.01 13.47 -2.31
C ARG A 136 -2.84 13.15 -1.06
N THR A 137 -2.16 12.98 0.07
CA THR A 137 -2.78 12.63 1.36
C THR A 137 -2.55 13.74 2.40
N MET A 138 -3.31 13.70 3.50
CA MET A 138 -3.27 14.69 4.57
C MET A 138 -3.36 16.14 4.03
N PHE A 139 -4.11 16.31 2.94
CA PHE A 139 -4.20 17.55 2.19
C PHE A 139 -4.95 18.61 2.98
N ASP A 140 -4.36 19.80 3.12
CA ASP A 140 -5.00 20.97 3.72
C ASP A 140 -4.98 22.14 2.73
N ALA A 141 -6.13 22.42 2.12
CA ALA A 141 -6.30 23.52 1.15
C ALA A 141 -6.05 24.91 1.74
N ARG A 142 -6.00 25.06 3.07
CA ARG A 142 -5.69 26.33 3.73
C ARG A 142 -4.18 26.57 3.84
N SER A 143 -3.37 25.53 3.70
CA SER A 143 -1.91 25.60 3.71
C SER A 143 -1.38 26.04 2.35
N ARG A 144 -0.71 27.19 2.32
CA ARG A 144 -0.09 27.72 1.11
C ARG A 144 1.01 26.76 0.58
N LEU A 145 1.84 26.23 1.49
CA LEU A 145 2.85 25.23 1.13
C LEU A 145 2.22 23.99 0.49
N CYS A 146 1.15 23.46 1.08
CA CYS A 146 0.45 22.30 0.54
C CYS A 146 -0.08 22.54 -0.88
N MET A 147 -0.62 23.73 -1.14
CA MET A 147 -1.10 24.13 -2.46
C MET A 147 0.04 24.28 -3.47
N ASP A 148 1.15 24.89 -3.07
CA ASP A 148 2.32 25.10 -3.94
C ASP A 148 2.97 23.77 -4.32
N VAL A 149 3.18 22.86 -3.36
CA VAL A 149 3.71 21.50 -3.62
C VAL A 149 2.75 20.70 -4.50
N SER A 150 1.45 20.75 -4.22
CA SER A 150 0.43 20.09 -5.04
C SER A 150 0.46 20.58 -6.51
N LYS A 151 0.63 21.88 -6.71
CA LYS A 151 0.75 22.45 -8.05
C LYS A 151 1.97 21.92 -8.77
N GLN A 152 3.13 21.90 -8.12
CA GLN A 152 4.36 21.36 -8.69
C GLN A 152 4.23 19.87 -9.05
N LEU A 153 3.57 19.06 -8.20
CA LEU A 153 3.27 17.66 -8.51
C LEU A 153 2.44 17.53 -9.79
N LEU A 154 1.38 18.32 -9.92
CA LEU A 154 0.51 18.30 -11.11
C LEU A 154 1.24 18.77 -12.37
N GLU A 155 2.14 19.74 -12.27
CA GLU A 155 2.93 20.24 -13.40
C GLU A 155 3.97 19.21 -13.89
N HIS A 156 4.64 18.51 -12.97
CA HIS A 156 5.72 17.58 -13.31
C HIS A 156 5.24 16.16 -13.62
N PHE A 157 4.24 15.65 -12.88
CA PHE A 157 3.78 14.26 -12.96
C PHE A 157 2.42 14.09 -13.66
N LYS A 158 1.71 15.19 -13.94
CA LYS A 158 0.47 15.22 -14.77
C LYS A 158 -0.49 14.07 -14.49
N GLU A 159 -0.64 13.17 -15.45
CA GLU A 159 -1.58 12.04 -15.42
C GLU A 159 -1.27 10.99 -14.33
N LEU A 160 -0.02 10.95 -13.85
CA LEU A 160 0.34 10.08 -12.73
C LEU A 160 -0.26 10.55 -11.39
N VAL A 161 -0.62 11.84 -11.27
CA VAL A 161 -1.23 12.34 -10.04
C VAL A 161 -2.72 12.03 -10.04
N TYR A 162 -3.20 11.35 -9.00
CA TYR A 162 -4.63 11.14 -8.81
C TYR A 162 -5.37 12.48 -8.70
N ARG A 163 -6.54 12.58 -9.35
CA ARG A 163 -7.43 13.74 -9.21
C ARG A 163 -7.95 13.83 -7.80
N THR A 164 -8.27 12.69 -7.22
CA THR A 164 -8.68 12.56 -5.83
C THR A 164 -7.57 13.01 -4.89
N VAL A 165 -7.94 13.71 -3.82
CA VAL A 165 -7.08 14.06 -2.69
C VAL A 165 -7.70 13.54 -1.40
N ILE A 166 -6.89 13.01 -0.50
CA ILE A 166 -7.34 12.59 0.83
C ILE A 166 -7.10 13.76 1.80
N PRO A 167 -8.16 14.40 2.31
CA PRO A 167 -8.01 15.54 3.20
C PRO A 167 -7.47 15.12 4.57
N ARG A 168 -6.84 16.05 5.27
CA ARG A 168 -6.57 15.90 6.70
C ARG A 168 -7.91 15.79 7.42
N ASN A 169 -8.18 14.67 8.06
CA ASN A 169 -9.46 14.37 8.69
C ASN A 169 -9.28 13.55 9.97
N VAL A 170 -9.83 14.02 11.08
CA VAL A 170 -9.71 13.37 12.40
C VAL A 170 -10.33 11.98 12.40
N ARG A 171 -11.44 11.77 11.68
CA ARG A 171 -12.12 10.47 11.61
C ARG A 171 -11.24 9.36 11.00
N LEU A 172 -10.35 9.71 10.05
CA LEU A 172 -9.37 8.77 9.51
C LEU A 172 -8.32 8.35 10.55
N ALA A 173 -7.96 9.25 11.46
CA ALA A 173 -7.03 8.96 12.55
C ALA A 173 -7.68 8.17 13.69
N GLU A 174 -8.96 8.37 13.94
CA GLU A 174 -9.72 7.71 15.01
C GLU A 174 -10.13 6.27 14.64
N ALA A 175 -10.55 6.03 13.39
CA ALA A 175 -11.09 4.75 12.93
C ALA A 175 -10.22 3.53 13.30
N PRO A 176 -8.87 3.56 13.15
CA PRO A 176 -8.01 2.44 13.55
C PRO A 176 -8.06 2.12 15.05
N SER A 177 -8.28 3.12 15.92
CA SER A 177 -8.40 2.89 17.38
C SER A 177 -9.68 2.14 17.75
N HIS A 178 -10.68 2.15 16.87
CA HIS A 178 -11.92 1.39 17.00
C HIS A 178 -11.89 0.06 16.23
N GLY A 179 -10.78 -0.25 15.54
CA GLY A 179 -10.64 -1.46 14.74
C GLY A 179 -11.54 -1.49 13.50
N LEU A 180 -11.94 -0.33 12.99
CA LEU A 180 -12.89 -0.21 11.88
C LEU A 180 -12.26 0.53 10.70
N PRO A 181 -12.59 0.14 9.45
CA PRO A 181 -12.34 0.98 8.28
C PRO A 181 -13.06 2.33 8.39
N ALA A 182 -12.49 3.38 7.83
CA ALA A 182 -13.08 4.72 7.91
C ALA A 182 -14.53 4.80 7.39
N LYS A 183 -14.84 4.00 6.34
CA LYS A 183 -16.20 3.90 5.75
C LYS A 183 -17.24 3.32 6.72
N ASP A 184 -16.81 2.49 7.67
CA ASP A 184 -17.68 1.84 8.66
C ASP A 184 -17.70 2.61 9.98
N TYR A 185 -16.61 3.34 10.29
CA TYR A 185 -16.51 4.20 11.46
C TYR A 185 -17.35 5.48 11.32
N ASP A 186 -17.18 6.23 10.21
CA ASP A 186 -17.94 7.43 9.89
C ASP A 186 -18.05 7.62 8.38
N LYS A 187 -19.06 6.99 7.77
CA LYS A 187 -19.30 7.01 6.32
C LYS A 187 -19.55 8.41 5.74
N ASN A 188 -19.99 9.34 6.57
CA ASN A 188 -20.31 10.72 6.17
C ASN A 188 -19.10 11.65 6.32
N SER A 189 -17.98 11.18 6.87
CA SER A 189 -16.79 12.00 7.01
C SER A 189 -16.18 12.33 5.64
N PRO A 190 -15.61 13.54 5.49
CA PRO A 190 -14.90 13.92 4.26
C PRO A 190 -13.78 12.93 3.88
N GLY A 191 -13.12 12.33 4.87
CA GLY A 191 -12.08 11.33 4.66
C GLY A 191 -12.63 10.04 4.06
N ALA A 192 -13.71 9.48 4.61
CA ALA A 192 -14.35 8.29 4.09
C ALA A 192 -14.89 8.50 2.68
N ALA A 193 -15.56 9.64 2.43
CA ALA A 193 -16.04 10.02 1.10
C ALA A 193 -14.89 10.11 0.08
N ALA A 194 -13.75 10.72 0.46
CA ALA A 194 -12.58 10.81 -0.40
C ALA A 194 -12.00 9.45 -0.77
N TYR A 195 -11.94 8.49 0.16
CA TYR A 195 -11.50 7.12 -0.14
C TYR A 195 -12.47 6.36 -1.05
N MET A 196 -13.77 6.61 -0.96
CA MET A 196 -14.75 6.03 -1.90
C MET A 196 -14.54 6.60 -3.32
N VAL A 197 -14.27 7.91 -3.44
CA VAL A 197 -13.94 8.52 -4.75
C VAL A 197 -12.62 7.98 -5.29
N LEU A 198 -11.60 7.80 -4.43
CA LEU A 198 -10.34 7.17 -4.81
C LEU A 198 -10.56 5.75 -5.36
N ALA A 199 -11.36 4.94 -4.68
CA ALA A 199 -11.65 3.58 -5.14
C ALA A 199 -12.28 3.58 -6.55
N ALA A 200 -13.22 4.50 -6.80
CA ALA A 200 -13.81 4.66 -8.13
C ALA A 200 -12.78 5.11 -9.18
N GLU A 201 -11.87 6.02 -8.83
CA GLU A 201 -10.80 6.48 -9.74
C GLU A 201 -9.80 5.35 -10.04
N VAL A 202 -9.42 4.52 -9.04
CA VAL A 202 -8.56 3.34 -9.24
C VAL A 202 -9.22 2.37 -10.21
N LEU A 203 -10.49 2.00 -10.00
CA LEU A 203 -11.22 1.10 -10.88
C LEU A 203 -11.33 1.64 -12.32
N GLN A 204 -11.52 2.95 -12.48
CA GLN A 204 -11.57 3.58 -13.79
C GLN A 204 -10.21 3.53 -14.51
N ARG A 205 -9.11 3.76 -13.80
CA ARG A 205 -7.75 3.69 -14.36
C ARG A 205 -7.41 2.27 -14.81
N GLN A 206 -7.74 1.26 -14.01
CA GLN A 206 -7.53 -0.15 -14.34
C GLN A 206 -8.32 -0.56 -15.58
N ALA A 207 -9.59 -0.14 -15.71
CA ALA A 207 -10.40 -0.42 -16.89
C ALA A 207 -9.83 0.18 -18.18
N LEU A 208 -9.16 1.36 -18.09
CA LEU A 208 -8.51 2.01 -19.23
C LEU A 208 -7.16 1.37 -19.61
N SER A 209 -6.47 0.73 -18.66
CA SER A 209 -5.19 0.06 -18.89
C SER A 209 -5.35 -1.32 -19.55
N THR A 210 -6.56 -1.87 -19.61
CA THR A 210 -6.85 -3.20 -20.15
C THR A 210 -7.14 -3.16 -21.68
N TYR A 211 -7.17 -1.98 -22.29
CA TYR A 211 -7.36 -1.72 -23.73
C TYR A 211 -6.10 -1.13 -24.35
#